data_86f208bb8f53e746561113945faf247b
#
_entry.id   86f208bb8f53e746561113945faf247b
#
_cell.length_a   1.000
_cell.length_b   1.000
_cell.length_c   1.000
_cell.angle_alpha   90.00
_cell.angle_beta   90.00
_cell.angle_gamma   90.00
#
_symmetry.space_group_name_H-M   'P 1'
#
loop_
_entity.id
_entity.type
_entity.pdbx_description
1 polymer ?
#
loop_
_entity_poly.entity_id
_entity_poly.type
_entity_poly.pdbx_seq_one_letter_code
_entity_poly.pdbx_strand_id
1 'polypeptide(L)'
;MFFKEEWGIRKAIPMMFVLAVLLLAAFSSTGFSQEPWKFIVTCDSRGNNNGINQVVLSELAAEIKSQGVDFVLFSGDLVSGYLATDPDEFESYLRAWIEIMNPVYDAGIAVYVCRGNHELGDVWSNYPHPGTNPDPNDNNMLRWLNVFGSDSHPKQKLPGNGPANEKFMTYSVMHKNAFFVMLDQYAGTRHDFHHKVNQEWLDDQLAANTKPHILIAGHEQAFRSLHSDCLDYYPPERDAFWTGIKNAGGRTYFCGHDHFYDHARVDDGDSDPNNDIHQYIIGTAGAPPYTWSPPYDGNNSDYIVEQWHHAERYGYVLVEIDELDVTLTWIERRTNDLNVPGIYEPNEVWSYTISPKPIVLSPNGDENLTASDTYTITWKIIEGTQTNNVIIEYSPDDGQTWQEIARSPNTGWYEWNPIPLTNSDECLIRISDLDNKLVSDTSDKAFTISQCRTKLKADLNRDCYVDFLDFIILADDWLKCTNPFDPSCNE
;
A
#
# COMPACT_ATOMS: atom_id res chain seq x y z
N MET A 1 -62.77 5.68 85.15
CA MET A 1 -62.72 4.25 84.83
C MET A 1 -62.36 4.16 83.40
N PHE A 2 -61.24 3.50 83.12
CA PHE A 2 -60.56 3.25 81.83
C PHE A 2 -59.99 4.46 81.10
N PHE A 3 -58.68 4.57 81.29
CA PHE A 3 -57.76 5.34 80.47
C PHE A 3 -57.56 4.68 79.11
N LYS A 4 -57.53 5.49 78.09
CA LYS A 4 -57.02 5.11 76.79
C LYS A 4 -55.77 5.93 76.52
N GLU A 5 -54.62 5.26 76.53
CA GLU A 5 -53.37 5.83 76.07
C GLU A 5 -53.34 5.72 74.55
N GLU A 6 -53.14 6.86 73.87
CA GLU A 6 -52.84 6.90 72.44
C GLU A 6 -51.29 6.89 72.27
N TRP A 7 -50.82 5.83 71.68
CA TRP A 7 -49.41 5.75 71.28
C TRP A 7 -49.25 6.31 69.84
N GLY A 8 -48.60 7.45 69.76
CA GLY A 8 -48.21 8.07 68.50
C GLY A 8 -47.10 7.28 67.78
N ILE A 9 -47.42 6.73 66.65
CA ILE A 9 -46.45 6.03 65.74
C ILE A 9 -45.62 7.10 65.06
N ARG A 10 -44.39 7.26 65.49
CA ARG A 10 -43.35 7.97 64.72
C ARG A 10 -42.94 7.08 63.50
N LYS A 11 -43.25 7.54 62.30
CA LYS A 11 -42.74 6.95 61.07
C LYS A 11 -41.24 7.19 61.00
N ALA A 12 -40.45 6.13 61.18
CA ALA A 12 -39.05 6.09 60.84
C ALA A 12 -38.91 6.01 59.33
N ILE A 13 -38.29 6.98 58.69
CA ILE A 13 -37.88 6.97 57.31
C ILE A 13 -36.62 6.09 57.25
N PRO A 14 -36.60 5.00 56.47
CA PRO A 14 -35.36 4.26 56.26
C PRO A 14 -34.45 5.09 55.38
N MET A 15 -33.30 5.48 55.91
CA MET A 15 -32.21 6.06 55.20
C MET A 15 -31.62 4.98 54.28
N MET A 16 -32.07 4.97 53.02
CA MET A 16 -31.47 4.16 51.99
C MET A 16 -30.03 4.69 51.75
N PHE A 17 -29.06 3.96 52.25
CA PHE A 17 -27.68 4.09 51.81
C PHE A 17 -27.64 3.67 50.32
N VAL A 18 -27.58 4.64 49.41
CA VAL A 18 -27.18 4.42 48.04
C VAL A 18 -25.68 4.19 48.06
N LEU A 19 -25.30 2.92 48.09
CA LEU A 19 -23.93 2.49 47.84
C LEU A 19 -23.69 2.69 46.34
N ALA A 20 -23.19 3.85 45.94
CA ALA A 20 -22.65 4.07 44.62
C ALA A 20 -21.37 3.23 44.52
N VAL A 21 -21.48 2.01 44.02
CA VAL A 21 -20.35 1.24 43.54
C VAL A 21 -19.87 1.96 42.30
N LEU A 22 -18.86 2.80 42.44
CA LEU A 22 -17.99 3.25 41.37
C LEU A 22 -17.26 1.99 40.88
N LEU A 23 -17.83 1.31 39.89
CA LEU A 23 -17.09 0.46 38.99
C LEU A 23 -16.16 1.40 38.22
N LEU A 24 -14.96 1.62 38.76
CA LEU A 24 -13.80 1.91 37.93
C LEU A 24 -13.63 0.69 37.03
N ALA A 25 -14.23 0.72 35.85
CA ALA A 25 -13.77 -0.05 34.75
C ALA A 25 -12.35 0.46 34.46
N ALA A 26 -11.36 -0.19 35.07
CA ALA A 26 -10.05 -0.19 34.52
C ALA A 26 -10.23 -0.77 33.09
N PHE A 27 -10.30 0.10 32.10
CA PHE A 27 -9.94 -0.28 30.75
C PHE A 27 -8.45 -0.61 30.83
N SER A 28 -8.13 -1.81 31.33
CA SER A 28 -6.96 -2.51 30.84
C SER A 28 -7.21 -2.56 29.33
N SER A 29 -6.46 -1.83 28.56
CA SER A 29 -6.23 -2.17 27.18
C SER A 29 -5.63 -3.57 27.21
N THR A 30 -6.46 -4.60 27.27
CA THR A 30 -6.09 -5.91 26.79
C THR A 30 -5.94 -5.68 25.30
N GLY A 31 -4.77 -5.25 24.87
CA GLY A 31 -4.36 -5.49 23.52
C GLY A 31 -4.62 -6.99 23.32
N PHE A 32 -5.55 -7.35 22.48
CA PHE A 32 -5.66 -8.72 22.03
C PHE A 32 -4.33 -8.99 21.35
N SER A 33 -3.41 -9.65 22.05
CA SER A 33 -2.22 -10.15 21.40
C SER A 33 -2.75 -11.14 20.37
N GLN A 34 -2.63 -10.76 19.12
CA GLN A 34 -3.00 -11.64 18.04
C GLN A 34 -1.92 -12.72 17.97
N GLU A 35 -2.34 -13.98 17.95
CA GLU A 35 -1.38 -15.09 17.77
C GLU A 35 -0.59 -14.85 16.47
N PRO A 36 0.73 -15.08 16.49
CA PRO A 36 1.56 -14.99 15.31
C PRO A 36 0.98 -15.77 14.13
N TRP A 37 1.14 -15.26 12.96
CA TRP A 37 0.60 -15.88 11.76
C TRP A 37 1.58 -15.71 10.59
N LYS A 38 1.37 -16.49 9.54
CA LYS A 38 2.33 -16.53 8.44
C LYS A 38 1.69 -16.83 7.10
N PHE A 39 2.35 -16.35 6.06
CA PHE A 39 1.99 -16.63 4.68
C PHE A 39 3.23 -16.85 3.82
N ILE A 40 3.02 -17.33 2.61
CA ILE A 40 4.10 -17.53 1.63
C ILE A 40 3.91 -16.62 0.44
N VAL A 41 5.03 -16.14 -0.12
CA VAL A 41 5.07 -15.44 -1.41
C VAL A 41 5.96 -16.21 -2.36
N THR A 42 5.49 -16.43 -3.57
CA THR A 42 6.24 -17.03 -4.68
C THR A 42 5.65 -16.61 -6.02
N CYS A 43 6.32 -16.91 -7.12
CA CYS A 43 5.95 -16.47 -8.46
C CYS A 43 6.63 -17.33 -9.53
N ASP A 44 6.17 -17.27 -10.80
CA ASP A 44 6.83 -17.86 -11.96
C ASP A 44 6.97 -19.39 -11.91
N SER A 45 5.83 -20.10 -11.90
CA SER A 45 5.80 -21.56 -11.96
C SER A 45 5.80 -22.13 -13.38
N ARG A 46 5.91 -21.28 -14.38
CA ARG A 46 5.85 -21.66 -15.77
C ARG A 46 6.94 -22.64 -16.20
N GLY A 47 6.67 -23.44 -17.22
CA GLY A 47 7.59 -24.48 -17.71
C GLY A 47 7.19 -25.01 -19.10
N ASN A 48 7.82 -26.10 -19.50
CA ASN A 48 7.68 -26.62 -20.88
C ASN A 48 6.51 -27.60 -21.07
N ASN A 49 5.99 -28.20 -19.99
CA ASN A 49 4.92 -29.20 -20.09
C ASN A 49 3.61 -28.59 -19.58
N ASN A 50 2.60 -28.48 -20.44
CA ASN A 50 1.33 -27.80 -20.10
C ASN A 50 1.55 -26.38 -19.55
N GLY A 51 2.60 -25.71 -20.03
CA GLY A 51 2.95 -24.39 -19.55
C GLY A 51 3.50 -24.32 -18.12
N ILE A 52 3.70 -25.45 -17.41
CA ILE A 52 4.03 -25.49 -15.99
C ILE A 52 5.29 -26.32 -15.73
N ASN A 53 6.12 -25.93 -14.78
CA ASN A 53 7.12 -26.80 -14.19
C ASN A 53 6.49 -27.65 -13.08
N GLN A 54 5.94 -28.80 -13.47
CA GLN A 54 5.17 -29.66 -12.58
C GLN A 54 6.00 -30.18 -11.40
N VAL A 55 7.31 -30.39 -11.59
CA VAL A 55 8.20 -30.92 -10.52
C VAL A 55 8.29 -29.91 -9.39
N VAL A 56 8.75 -28.69 -9.71
CA VAL A 56 8.95 -27.64 -8.69
C VAL A 56 7.63 -27.22 -8.07
N LEU A 57 6.59 -26.99 -8.87
CA LEU A 57 5.30 -26.58 -8.34
C LEU A 57 4.68 -27.62 -7.40
N SER A 58 4.82 -28.92 -7.73
CA SER A 58 4.33 -29.98 -6.84
C SER A 58 5.12 -30.06 -5.52
N GLU A 59 6.43 -29.87 -5.58
CA GLU A 59 7.27 -29.79 -4.39
C GLU A 59 6.86 -28.58 -3.53
N LEU A 60 6.69 -27.40 -4.15
CA LEU A 60 6.23 -26.19 -3.44
C LEU A 60 4.84 -26.36 -2.85
N ALA A 61 3.91 -26.99 -3.55
CA ALA A 61 2.57 -27.26 -2.99
C ALA A 61 2.64 -28.14 -1.73
N ALA A 62 3.56 -29.12 -1.69
CA ALA A 62 3.80 -29.93 -0.51
C ALA A 62 4.47 -29.15 0.63
N GLU A 63 5.47 -28.30 0.31
CA GLU A 63 6.13 -27.41 1.27
C GLU A 63 5.13 -26.42 1.87
N ILE A 64 4.37 -25.69 1.06
CA ILE A 64 3.33 -24.74 1.51
C ILE A 64 2.37 -25.41 2.48
N LYS A 65 1.87 -26.58 2.10
CA LYS A 65 0.98 -27.37 2.99
C LYS A 65 1.67 -27.72 4.31
N SER A 66 2.94 -28.09 4.28
CA SER A 66 3.70 -28.50 5.48
C SER A 66 3.96 -27.32 6.42
N GLN A 67 4.12 -26.12 5.87
CA GLN A 67 4.33 -24.90 6.64
C GLN A 67 3.09 -24.49 7.45
N GLY A 68 1.88 -24.88 7.04
CA GLY A 68 0.65 -24.52 7.73
C GLY A 68 0.41 -23.03 7.77
N VAL A 69 0.60 -22.37 6.63
CA VAL A 69 0.41 -20.92 6.47
C VAL A 69 -1.07 -20.57 6.33
N ASP A 70 -1.42 -19.30 6.59
CA ASP A 70 -2.79 -18.83 6.48
C ASP A 70 -3.20 -18.68 4.99
N PHE A 71 -2.26 -18.24 4.13
CA PHE A 71 -2.48 -18.08 2.69
C PHE A 71 -1.16 -18.03 1.90
N VAL A 72 -1.29 -17.96 0.58
CA VAL A 72 -0.18 -17.77 -0.37
C VAL A 72 -0.49 -16.55 -1.25
N LEU A 73 0.51 -15.70 -1.51
CA LEU A 73 0.52 -14.73 -2.59
C LEU A 73 1.32 -15.32 -3.75
N PHE A 74 0.69 -15.47 -4.91
CA PHE A 74 1.34 -15.99 -6.11
C PHE A 74 1.26 -14.93 -7.21
N SER A 75 2.36 -14.18 -7.39
CA SER A 75 2.37 -12.92 -8.13
C SER A 75 2.61 -13.07 -9.64
N GLY A 76 1.87 -13.97 -10.30
CA GLY A 76 1.85 -14.08 -11.76
C GLY A 76 2.74 -15.18 -12.34
N ASP A 77 2.69 -15.30 -13.66
CA ASP A 77 3.38 -16.34 -14.45
C ASP A 77 3.13 -17.75 -13.92
N LEU A 78 1.83 -18.03 -13.69
CA LEU A 78 1.37 -19.34 -13.23
C LEU A 78 1.70 -20.40 -14.29
N VAL A 79 1.48 -20.04 -15.57
CA VAL A 79 1.64 -20.92 -16.71
C VAL A 79 2.33 -20.18 -17.87
N SER A 80 2.95 -20.89 -18.79
CA SER A 80 3.46 -20.32 -20.03
C SER A 80 2.37 -20.29 -21.10
N GLY A 81 1.52 -19.27 -21.08
CA GLY A 81 0.44 -19.10 -22.05
C GLY A 81 0.92 -19.01 -23.50
N TYR A 82 2.19 -18.62 -23.73
CA TYR A 82 2.78 -18.61 -25.07
C TYR A 82 2.92 -19.99 -25.72
N LEU A 83 2.85 -21.07 -24.95
CA LEU A 83 2.89 -22.44 -25.48
C LEU A 83 1.50 -22.91 -25.93
N ALA A 84 0.44 -22.24 -25.51
CA ALA A 84 -0.92 -22.58 -25.89
C ALA A 84 -1.17 -22.19 -27.37
N THR A 85 -1.74 -23.10 -28.14
CA THR A 85 -2.04 -22.89 -29.56
C THR A 85 -3.39 -22.20 -29.78
N ASP A 86 -4.22 -22.20 -28.75
CA ASP A 86 -5.54 -21.55 -28.73
C ASP A 86 -5.97 -21.20 -27.28
N PRO A 87 -7.02 -20.39 -27.10
CA PRO A 87 -7.49 -19.99 -25.76
C PRO A 87 -8.01 -21.15 -24.90
N ASP A 88 -8.55 -22.21 -25.48
CA ASP A 88 -9.04 -23.36 -24.71
C ASP A 88 -7.87 -24.17 -24.13
N GLU A 89 -6.79 -24.28 -24.88
CA GLU A 89 -5.54 -24.88 -24.39
C GLU A 89 -4.94 -24.04 -23.25
N PHE A 90 -4.90 -22.72 -23.37
CA PHE A 90 -4.50 -21.84 -22.28
C PHE A 90 -5.35 -22.03 -21.01
N GLU A 91 -6.68 -22.08 -21.15
CA GLU A 91 -7.55 -22.37 -20.02
C GLU A 91 -7.25 -23.75 -19.40
N SER A 92 -6.90 -24.74 -20.21
CA SER A 92 -6.52 -26.06 -19.71
C SER A 92 -5.23 -26.03 -18.87
N TYR A 93 -4.27 -25.17 -19.22
CA TYR A 93 -3.05 -24.98 -18.44
C TYR A 93 -3.36 -24.36 -17.06
N LEU A 94 -4.21 -23.32 -17.01
CA LEU A 94 -4.62 -22.72 -15.75
C LEU A 94 -5.34 -23.75 -14.85
N ARG A 95 -6.20 -24.59 -15.42
CA ARG A 95 -6.88 -25.66 -14.66
C ARG A 95 -5.90 -26.73 -14.17
N ALA A 96 -4.92 -27.10 -14.97
CA ALA A 96 -3.84 -28.01 -14.56
C ALA A 96 -3.01 -27.43 -13.43
N TRP A 97 -2.74 -26.12 -13.44
CA TRP A 97 -2.08 -25.43 -12.33
C TRP A 97 -2.87 -25.56 -11.02
N ILE A 98 -4.19 -25.34 -11.05
CA ILE A 98 -5.06 -25.54 -9.87
C ILE A 98 -5.00 -26.97 -9.38
N GLU A 99 -4.97 -27.97 -10.30
CA GLU A 99 -4.88 -29.38 -9.92
C GLU A 99 -3.57 -29.71 -9.18
N ILE A 100 -2.44 -29.13 -9.61
CA ILE A 100 -1.17 -29.30 -8.91
C ILE A 100 -1.20 -28.63 -7.54
N MET A 101 -1.87 -27.48 -7.41
CA MET A 101 -2.04 -26.74 -6.16
C MET A 101 -3.17 -27.30 -5.25
N ASN A 102 -3.90 -28.32 -5.67
CA ASN A 102 -4.95 -28.93 -4.85
C ASN A 102 -4.54 -29.31 -3.42
N PRO A 103 -3.31 -29.82 -3.14
CA PRO A 103 -2.90 -30.10 -1.77
C PRO A 103 -2.93 -28.87 -0.84
N VAL A 104 -2.71 -27.69 -1.38
CA VAL A 104 -2.77 -26.40 -0.67
C VAL A 104 -4.21 -26.01 -0.42
N TYR A 105 -5.05 -25.98 -1.45
CA TYR A 105 -6.48 -25.67 -1.35
C TYR A 105 -7.22 -26.63 -0.43
N ASP A 106 -6.93 -27.93 -0.52
CA ASP A 106 -7.57 -28.96 0.29
C ASP A 106 -7.16 -28.92 1.78
N ALA A 107 -6.02 -28.26 2.07
CA ALA A 107 -5.62 -27.92 3.43
C ALA A 107 -6.34 -26.66 3.98
N GLY A 108 -7.16 -26.01 3.19
CA GLY A 108 -7.87 -24.77 3.56
C GLY A 108 -7.01 -23.52 3.44
N ILE A 109 -5.86 -23.60 2.79
CA ILE A 109 -4.94 -22.47 2.56
C ILE A 109 -5.39 -21.74 1.30
N ALA A 110 -5.73 -20.46 1.45
CA ALA A 110 -6.09 -19.61 0.32
C ALA A 110 -4.88 -19.29 -0.56
N VAL A 111 -5.07 -19.22 -1.88
CA VAL A 111 -4.03 -18.81 -2.83
C VAL A 111 -4.50 -17.61 -3.62
N TYR A 112 -3.91 -16.46 -3.37
CA TYR A 112 -4.22 -15.21 -4.05
C TYR A 112 -3.26 -15.02 -5.22
N VAL A 113 -3.82 -14.92 -6.44
CA VAL A 113 -3.06 -14.87 -7.68
C VAL A 113 -3.32 -13.56 -8.44
N CYS A 114 -2.32 -13.04 -9.14
CA CYS A 114 -2.52 -12.06 -10.21
C CYS A 114 -1.95 -12.62 -11.52
N ARG A 115 -2.13 -11.90 -12.63
CA ARG A 115 -1.53 -12.30 -13.91
C ARG A 115 -0.09 -11.83 -14.00
N GLY A 116 0.74 -12.60 -14.72
CA GLY A 116 2.01 -12.16 -15.27
C GLY A 116 1.89 -11.93 -16.78
N ASN A 117 3.00 -11.57 -17.41
CA ASN A 117 3.05 -11.36 -18.86
C ASN A 117 2.75 -12.66 -19.65
N HIS A 118 3.05 -13.83 -19.11
CA HIS A 118 2.76 -15.10 -19.74
C HIS A 118 1.28 -15.48 -19.77
N GLU A 119 0.45 -14.92 -18.90
CA GLU A 119 -1.00 -15.06 -18.93
C GLU A 119 -1.67 -14.23 -20.05
N LEU A 120 -0.94 -13.30 -20.67
CA LEU A 120 -1.44 -12.56 -21.84
C LEU A 120 -1.49 -13.40 -23.11
N GLY A 121 -0.73 -14.51 -23.18
CA GLY A 121 -0.67 -15.40 -24.32
C GLY A 121 0.17 -14.84 -25.47
N ASP A 122 -0.05 -15.36 -26.68
CA ASP A 122 0.69 -14.98 -27.91
C ASP A 122 0.32 -13.58 -28.43
N VAL A 123 0.26 -12.64 -27.53
CA VAL A 123 -0.15 -11.26 -27.81
C VAL A 123 0.95 -10.49 -28.54
N TRP A 124 2.20 -10.94 -28.44
CA TRP A 124 3.34 -10.29 -29.10
C TRP A 124 3.26 -10.29 -30.64
N SER A 125 2.58 -11.26 -31.25
CA SER A 125 2.41 -11.34 -32.71
C SER A 125 1.19 -10.58 -33.21
N ASN A 126 0.20 -10.27 -32.37
CA ASN A 126 -1.08 -9.68 -32.76
C ASN A 126 -1.48 -8.47 -31.89
N TYR A 127 -0.56 -7.92 -31.11
CA TYR A 127 -0.86 -6.70 -30.35
C TYR A 127 -1.27 -5.61 -31.32
N PRO A 128 -2.44 -4.98 -31.09
CA PRO A 128 -2.74 -3.78 -31.79
C PRO A 128 -1.64 -2.79 -31.46
N HIS A 129 -0.99 -2.27 -32.48
CA HIS A 129 -0.02 -1.18 -32.36
C HIS A 129 -0.59 -0.06 -31.48
N PRO A 130 0.25 0.75 -30.79
CA PRO A 130 -0.22 1.87 -29.99
C PRO A 130 -1.31 2.64 -30.72
N GLY A 131 -2.52 2.68 -30.14
CA GLY A 131 -3.68 3.36 -30.73
C GLY A 131 -4.90 2.49 -31.04
N THR A 132 -4.86 1.19 -30.84
CA THR A 132 -6.06 0.34 -30.99
C THR A 132 -6.60 -0.10 -29.65
N ASN A 133 -7.92 -0.01 -29.45
CA ASN A 133 -8.61 -0.46 -28.25
C ASN A 133 -8.23 -1.91 -27.91
N PRO A 134 -7.99 -2.29 -26.65
CA PRO A 134 -7.91 -3.70 -26.32
C PRO A 134 -9.21 -4.36 -26.80
N ASP A 135 -9.05 -5.46 -27.51
CA ASP A 135 -10.22 -6.21 -27.95
C ASP A 135 -11.02 -6.63 -26.70
N PRO A 136 -12.27 -6.21 -26.54
CA PRO A 136 -13.13 -6.72 -25.48
C PRO A 136 -13.34 -8.25 -25.58
N ASN A 137 -12.83 -8.86 -26.65
CA ASN A 137 -12.69 -10.28 -26.86
C ASN A 137 -11.25 -10.78 -26.64
N ASP A 138 -10.46 -10.12 -25.77
CA ASP A 138 -9.19 -10.73 -25.31
C ASP A 138 -9.53 -12.12 -24.72
N ASN A 139 -9.33 -13.11 -25.54
CA ASN A 139 -9.73 -14.46 -25.22
C ASN A 139 -8.98 -14.99 -24.00
N ASN A 140 -7.76 -14.55 -23.74
CA ASN A 140 -6.98 -14.99 -22.60
C ASN A 140 -7.48 -14.35 -21.28
N MET A 141 -7.86 -13.07 -21.30
CA MET A 141 -8.52 -12.45 -20.16
C MET A 141 -9.84 -13.16 -19.83
N LEU A 142 -10.64 -13.48 -20.86
CA LEU A 142 -11.87 -14.25 -20.66
C LEU A 142 -11.62 -15.65 -20.08
N ARG A 143 -10.54 -16.33 -20.55
CA ARG A 143 -10.13 -17.64 -20.02
C ARG A 143 -9.62 -17.54 -18.57
N TRP A 144 -8.86 -16.50 -18.25
CA TRP A 144 -8.51 -16.22 -16.87
C TRP A 144 -9.75 -16.07 -16.00
N LEU A 145 -10.71 -15.23 -16.42
CA LEU A 145 -11.96 -15.03 -15.69
C LEU A 145 -12.84 -16.29 -15.61
N ASN A 146 -12.79 -17.19 -16.63
CA ASN A 146 -13.44 -18.49 -16.56
C ASN A 146 -12.87 -19.40 -15.49
N VAL A 147 -11.61 -19.21 -15.11
CA VAL A 147 -10.92 -20.03 -14.12
C VAL A 147 -10.91 -19.36 -12.74
N PHE A 148 -10.53 -18.08 -12.68
CA PHE A 148 -10.31 -17.33 -11.43
C PHE A 148 -11.41 -16.30 -11.12
N GLY A 149 -12.36 -16.08 -12.01
CA GLY A 149 -13.52 -15.20 -11.77
C GLY A 149 -14.45 -15.74 -10.68
N SER A 150 -15.39 -14.91 -10.25
CA SER A 150 -16.13 -15.03 -8.98
C SER A 150 -16.75 -16.38 -8.65
N ASP A 151 -17.26 -17.10 -9.64
CA ASP A 151 -18.00 -18.36 -9.44
C ASP A 151 -17.36 -19.54 -10.19
N SER A 152 -16.22 -19.34 -10.82
CA SER A 152 -15.60 -20.30 -11.74
C SER A 152 -14.51 -21.14 -11.07
N HIS A 153 -13.82 -20.58 -10.08
CA HIS A 153 -12.76 -21.31 -9.39
C HIS A 153 -13.34 -22.41 -8.49
N PRO A 154 -12.89 -23.66 -8.65
CA PRO A 154 -13.51 -24.81 -7.97
C PRO A 154 -13.27 -24.85 -6.47
N LYS A 155 -12.24 -24.16 -5.96
CA LYS A 155 -11.79 -24.25 -4.57
C LYS A 155 -11.83 -22.93 -3.81
N GLN A 156 -11.72 -21.80 -4.50
CA GLN A 156 -11.60 -20.48 -3.88
C GLN A 156 -12.28 -19.41 -4.72
N LYS A 157 -12.78 -18.38 -4.07
CA LYS A 157 -13.30 -17.18 -4.71
C LYS A 157 -12.32 -16.03 -4.50
N LEU A 158 -11.78 -15.47 -5.59
CA LEU A 158 -10.98 -14.24 -5.51
C LEU A 158 -11.86 -13.03 -5.23
N PRO A 159 -11.36 -12.00 -4.57
CA PRO A 159 -12.08 -10.75 -4.38
C PRO A 159 -12.37 -10.03 -5.70
N GLY A 160 -13.57 -9.48 -5.82
CA GLY A 160 -13.98 -8.70 -6.99
C GLY A 160 -14.07 -7.19 -6.69
N ASN A 161 -13.27 -6.69 -5.73
CA ASN A 161 -13.27 -5.31 -5.27
C ASN A 161 -12.24 -4.42 -5.99
N GLY A 162 -11.59 -4.94 -7.01
CA GLY A 162 -10.69 -4.19 -7.88
C GLY A 162 -11.40 -3.18 -8.78
N PRO A 163 -10.65 -2.42 -9.59
CA PRO A 163 -11.20 -1.52 -10.57
C PRO A 163 -12.22 -2.21 -11.49
N ALA A 164 -13.13 -1.44 -12.07
CA ALA A 164 -14.27 -2.00 -12.82
C ALA A 164 -13.85 -2.99 -13.92
N ASN A 165 -12.73 -2.73 -14.59
CA ASN A 165 -12.19 -3.55 -15.68
C ASN A 165 -11.11 -4.56 -15.23
N GLU A 166 -10.80 -4.60 -13.92
CA GLU A 166 -9.72 -5.43 -13.36
C GLU A 166 -10.22 -6.36 -12.26
N LYS A 167 -11.54 -6.56 -12.16
CA LYS A 167 -12.11 -7.46 -11.14
C LYS A 167 -11.53 -8.86 -11.26
N PHE A 168 -11.15 -9.44 -10.12
CA PHE A 168 -10.50 -10.75 -10.00
C PHE A 168 -9.09 -10.84 -10.61
N MET A 169 -8.52 -9.69 -10.96
CA MET A 169 -7.14 -9.54 -11.43
C MET A 169 -6.37 -8.61 -10.51
N THR A 170 -6.85 -7.36 -10.32
CA THR A 170 -6.44 -6.45 -9.26
C THR A 170 -7.46 -6.50 -8.13
N TYR A 171 -7.02 -6.62 -6.87
CA TYR A 171 -7.90 -6.64 -5.70
C TYR A 171 -7.14 -6.47 -4.39
N SER A 172 -7.88 -6.14 -3.33
CA SER A 172 -7.35 -6.04 -1.98
C SER A 172 -8.02 -7.03 -1.03
N VAL A 173 -7.30 -7.41 0.03
CA VAL A 173 -7.80 -8.30 1.10
C VAL A 173 -7.32 -7.79 2.45
N MET A 174 -8.19 -7.84 3.44
CA MET A 174 -7.82 -7.68 4.84
C MET A 174 -7.71 -9.06 5.50
N HIS A 175 -6.60 -9.33 6.15
CA HIS A 175 -6.38 -10.53 6.92
C HIS A 175 -5.73 -10.18 8.25
N LYS A 176 -6.45 -10.47 9.36
CA LYS A 176 -5.98 -10.16 10.71
C LYS A 176 -5.56 -8.67 10.82
N ASN A 177 -4.30 -8.39 11.18
CA ASN A 177 -3.74 -7.03 11.28
C ASN A 177 -3.03 -6.58 10.00
N ALA A 178 -3.24 -7.24 8.87
CA ALA A 178 -2.65 -6.88 7.59
C ALA A 178 -3.70 -6.53 6.52
N PHE A 179 -3.30 -5.65 5.64
CA PHE A 179 -3.94 -5.31 4.40
C PHE A 179 -2.99 -5.67 3.26
N PHE A 180 -3.43 -6.47 2.31
CA PHE A 180 -2.61 -6.77 1.15
C PHE A 180 -3.36 -6.54 -0.17
N VAL A 181 -2.57 -6.23 -1.19
CA VAL A 181 -3.04 -5.91 -2.53
C VAL A 181 -2.34 -6.81 -3.53
N MET A 182 -3.13 -7.42 -4.42
CA MET A 182 -2.65 -8.09 -5.62
C MET A 182 -2.91 -7.19 -6.82
N LEU A 183 -1.86 -6.88 -7.58
CA LEU A 183 -1.90 -5.95 -8.70
C LEU A 183 -1.71 -6.68 -10.02
N ASP A 184 -2.63 -6.44 -10.93
CA ASP A 184 -2.46 -6.79 -12.35
C ASP A 184 -1.88 -5.58 -13.10
N GLN A 185 -0.68 -5.71 -13.60
CA GLN A 185 0.03 -4.64 -14.31
C GLN A 185 -0.26 -4.65 -15.82
N TYR A 186 -1.17 -5.51 -16.26
CA TYR A 186 -1.54 -5.75 -17.65
C TYR A 186 -3.01 -5.51 -17.95
N ALA A 187 -3.82 -5.22 -16.92
CA ALA A 187 -5.22 -4.88 -17.08
C ALA A 187 -5.41 -3.38 -17.30
N GLY A 188 -6.51 -3.00 -17.90
CA GLY A 188 -6.86 -1.61 -18.05
C GLY A 188 -7.50 -1.28 -19.40
N THR A 189 -8.06 -0.06 -19.49
CA THR A 189 -8.74 0.45 -20.69
C THR A 189 -7.87 1.36 -21.55
N ARG A 190 -6.61 1.54 -21.22
CA ARG A 190 -5.71 2.50 -21.89
C ARG A 190 -4.77 1.80 -22.84
N HIS A 191 -4.37 2.47 -23.90
CA HIS A 191 -3.50 1.98 -24.95
C HIS A 191 -2.02 1.77 -24.56
N ASP A 192 -1.67 2.14 -23.32
CA ASP A 192 -0.30 2.12 -22.78
C ASP A 192 -0.16 1.11 -21.63
N PHE A 193 -0.72 -0.06 -21.75
CA PHE A 193 -1.27 -0.90 -20.69
C PHE A 193 -0.34 -1.69 -19.84
N HIS A 194 0.80 -1.96 -20.36
CA HIS A 194 1.77 -2.76 -19.66
C HIS A 194 2.60 -1.85 -18.76
N HIS A 195 3.10 -2.43 -17.69
CA HIS A 195 4.07 -1.75 -16.82
C HIS A 195 3.47 -0.60 -16.00
N LYS A 196 2.18 -0.70 -15.64
CA LYS A 196 1.48 0.29 -14.81
C LYS A 196 0.51 -0.36 -13.85
N VAL A 197 0.28 0.33 -12.74
CA VAL A 197 -0.78 0.00 -11.79
C VAL A 197 -1.95 0.97 -11.95
N ASN A 198 -3.13 0.58 -11.51
CA ASN A 198 -4.26 1.50 -11.38
C ASN A 198 -4.05 2.36 -10.13
N GLN A 199 -3.31 3.47 -10.30
CA GLN A 199 -2.86 4.31 -9.19
C GLN A 199 -4.04 4.91 -8.42
N GLU A 200 -5.06 5.43 -9.10
CA GLU A 200 -6.23 6.05 -8.45
C GLU A 200 -6.94 5.05 -7.52
N TRP A 201 -7.16 3.83 -7.99
CA TRP A 201 -7.77 2.80 -7.15
C TRP A 201 -6.87 2.39 -5.99
N LEU A 202 -5.56 2.27 -6.22
CA LEU A 202 -4.60 1.91 -5.18
C LEU A 202 -4.57 2.97 -4.08
N ASP A 203 -4.52 4.24 -4.45
CA ASP A 203 -4.52 5.37 -3.52
C ASP A 203 -5.79 5.37 -2.66
N ASP A 204 -6.96 5.13 -3.27
CA ASP A 204 -8.23 4.99 -2.54
C ASP A 204 -8.18 3.82 -1.53
N GLN A 205 -7.61 2.68 -1.92
CA GLN A 205 -7.47 1.52 -1.04
C GLN A 205 -6.51 1.80 0.13
N LEU A 206 -5.37 2.41 -0.15
CA LEU A 206 -4.38 2.79 0.87
C LEU A 206 -4.95 3.86 1.82
N ALA A 207 -5.68 4.84 1.28
CA ALA A 207 -6.35 5.86 2.09
C ALA A 207 -7.40 5.27 3.02
N ALA A 208 -8.16 4.28 2.56
CA ALA A 208 -9.19 3.62 3.36
C ALA A 208 -8.63 2.60 4.38
N ASN A 209 -7.39 2.15 4.21
CA ASN A 209 -6.78 1.12 5.05
C ASN A 209 -6.48 1.64 6.45
N THR A 210 -6.79 0.83 7.48
CA THR A 210 -6.43 1.08 8.89
C THR A 210 -5.50 0.01 9.48
N LYS A 211 -5.15 -1.02 8.68
CA LYS A 211 -4.25 -2.08 9.16
C LYS A 211 -2.80 -1.59 9.17
N PRO A 212 -2.00 -1.96 10.19
CA PRO A 212 -0.61 -1.54 10.29
C PRO A 212 0.28 -2.16 9.21
N HIS A 213 0.05 -3.42 8.84
CA HIS A 213 0.85 -4.08 7.82
C HIS A 213 0.22 -3.88 6.44
N ILE A 214 0.98 -3.29 5.54
CA ILE A 214 0.63 -3.10 4.13
C ILE A 214 1.59 -3.92 3.30
N LEU A 215 1.04 -4.88 2.55
CA LEU A 215 1.78 -5.86 1.76
C LEU A 215 1.26 -5.78 0.33
N ILE A 216 2.12 -5.47 -0.62
CA ILE A 216 1.73 -5.29 -2.01
C ILE A 216 2.50 -6.27 -2.87
N ALA A 217 1.78 -6.95 -3.76
CA ALA A 217 2.34 -7.87 -4.72
C ALA A 217 1.82 -7.59 -6.13
N GLY A 218 2.71 -7.64 -7.09
CA GLY A 218 2.45 -7.58 -8.52
C GLY A 218 3.43 -8.50 -9.25
N HIS A 219 3.36 -8.59 -10.57
CA HIS A 219 4.28 -9.47 -11.29
C HIS A 219 5.61 -8.79 -11.60
N GLU A 220 5.57 -7.54 -12.05
CA GLU A 220 6.75 -6.82 -12.52
C GLU A 220 7.46 -6.09 -11.39
N GLN A 221 8.78 -6.05 -11.45
CA GLN A 221 9.60 -5.25 -10.55
C GLN A 221 9.38 -3.74 -10.77
N ALA A 222 9.45 -2.98 -9.69
CA ALA A 222 9.40 -1.52 -9.73
C ALA A 222 10.74 -0.94 -10.18
N PHE A 223 11.84 -1.48 -9.70
CA PHE A 223 13.20 -1.11 -10.08
C PHE A 223 13.84 -2.23 -10.88
N ARG A 224 14.25 -1.89 -12.09
CA ARG A 224 14.71 -2.86 -13.10
C ARG A 224 15.98 -3.59 -12.67
N SER A 225 15.90 -4.92 -12.69
CA SER A 225 17.06 -5.79 -12.61
C SER A 225 17.47 -6.28 -14.03
N LEU A 226 16.93 -7.38 -14.51
CA LEU A 226 17.32 -7.96 -15.80
C LEU A 226 16.43 -7.47 -16.94
N HIS A 227 15.10 -7.64 -16.82
CA HIS A 227 14.15 -7.29 -17.86
C HIS A 227 13.79 -5.80 -17.83
N SER A 228 13.70 -5.19 -19.02
CA SER A 228 13.33 -3.77 -19.17
C SER A 228 11.82 -3.55 -19.29
N ASP A 229 11.04 -4.59 -19.52
CA ASP A 229 9.59 -4.61 -19.57
C ASP A 229 9.04 -4.79 -18.14
N CYS A 230 9.10 -3.74 -17.36
CA CYS A 230 8.68 -3.67 -15.95
C CYS A 230 8.18 -2.25 -15.63
N LEU A 231 7.78 -1.98 -14.38
CA LEU A 231 7.28 -0.66 -13.98
C LEU A 231 8.27 0.48 -14.22
N ASP A 232 9.57 0.19 -14.25
CA ASP A 232 10.62 1.16 -14.59
C ASP A 232 10.56 1.67 -16.05
N TYR A 233 9.73 1.08 -16.88
CA TYR A 233 9.47 1.57 -18.24
C TYR A 233 8.79 2.96 -18.22
N TYR A 234 8.01 3.27 -17.17
CA TYR A 234 7.36 4.55 -16.95
C TYR A 234 7.75 5.14 -15.58
N PRO A 235 8.95 5.75 -15.45
CA PRO A 235 9.46 6.21 -14.17
C PRO A 235 8.51 7.12 -13.38
N PRO A 236 7.78 8.09 -13.98
CA PRO A 236 6.87 8.93 -13.21
C PRO A 236 5.71 8.14 -12.57
N GLU A 237 5.18 7.13 -13.25
CA GLU A 237 4.10 6.28 -12.74
C GLU A 237 4.63 5.30 -11.68
N ARG A 238 5.84 4.75 -11.89
CA ARG A 238 6.54 3.94 -10.89
C ARG A 238 6.79 4.75 -9.60
N ASP A 239 7.25 6.00 -9.74
CA ASP A 239 7.56 6.85 -8.59
C ASP A 239 6.29 7.23 -7.83
N ALA A 240 5.18 7.48 -8.53
CA ALA A 240 3.88 7.68 -7.90
C ALA A 240 3.43 6.44 -7.11
N PHE A 241 3.58 5.26 -7.71
CA PHE A 241 3.29 3.98 -7.06
C PHE A 241 4.14 3.78 -5.79
N TRP A 242 5.45 4.00 -5.89
CA TRP A 242 6.38 3.83 -4.77
C TRP A 242 6.11 4.81 -3.64
N THR A 243 5.90 6.08 -3.98
CA THR A 243 5.55 7.13 -3.02
C THR A 243 4.21 6.84 -2.32
N GLY A 244 3.21 6.36 -3.05
CA GLY A 244 1.92 5.97 -2.48
C GLY A 244 2.05 4.88 -1.42
N ILE A 245 2.87 3.85 -1.69
CA ILE A 245 3.17 2.79 -0.71
C ILE A 245 3.88 3.37 0.52
N LYS A 246 4.93 4.19 0.32
CA LYS A 246 5.69 4.80 1.40
C LYS A 246 4.80 5.65 2.30
N ASN A 247 4.03 6.56 1.72
CA ASN A 247 3.15 7.47 2.47
C ASN A 247 2.09 6.71 3.29
N ALA A 248 1.63 5.56 2.78
CA ALA A 248 0.72 4.69 3.51
C ALA A 248 1.41 3.88 4.64
N GLY A 249 2.75 3.85 4.70
CA GLY A 249 3.53 3.10 5.67
C GLY A 249 3.89 1.67 5.24
N GLY A 250 3.74 1.33 3.96
CA GLY A 250 4.19 0.04 3.41
C GLY A 250 5.72 -0.05 3.39
N ARG A 251 6.24 -1.26 3.62
CA ARG A 251 7.67 -1.53 3.73
C ARG A 251 8.18 -2.60 2.77
N THR A 252 7.28 -3.28 2.07
CA THR A 252 7.62 -4.38 1.16
C THR A 252 6.79 -4.33 -0.10
N TYR A 253 7.44 -4.63 -1.22
CA TYR A 253 6.83 -4.93 -2.50
C TYR A 253 7.33 -6.26 -3.02
N PHE A 254 6.42 -7.19 -3.34
CA PHE A 254 6.72 -8.51 -3.83
C PHE A 254 6.44 -8.61 -5.32
N CYS A 255 7.39 -9.15 -6.07
CA CYS A 255 7.24 -9.33 -7.52
C CYS A 255 7.96 -10.59 -8.01
N GLY A 256 7.87 -10.86 -9.30
CA GLY A 256 8.54 -11.94 -10.01
C GLY A 256 9.15 -11.46 -11.32
N HIS A 257 8.74 -12.09 -12.45
CA HIS A 257 9.14 -11.77 -13.82
C HIS A 257 10.59 -12.09 -14.12
N ASP A 258 11.53 -11.65 -13.28
CA ASP A 258 12.91 -12.11 -13.33
C ASP A 258 13.07 -13.39 -12.50
N HIS A 259 13.57 -14.46 -13.15
CA HIS A 259 13.58 -15.81 -12.57
C HIS A 259 14.77 -16.03 -11.66
N PHE A 260 14.77 -15.35 -10.53
CA PHE A 260 15.70 -15.52 -9.42
C PHE A 260 15.06 -14.96 -8.15
N TYR A 261 15.71 -15.18 -7.04
CA TYR A 261 15.44 -14.44 -5.83
C TYR A 261 16.38 -13.24 -5.74
N ASP A 262 15.84 -12.06 -5.49
CA ASP A 262 16.62 -10.88 -5.18
C ASP A 262 15.91 -10.02 -4.14
N HIS A 263 16.66 -9.58 -3.13
CA HIS A 263 16.18 -8.68 -2.08
C HIS A 263 17.00 -7.40 -2.14
N ALA A 264 16.33 -6.29 -2.39
CA ALA A 264 16.95 -4.99 -2.45
C ALA A 264 16.22 -3.96 -1.59
N ARG A 265 16.98 -3.12 -0.90
CA ARG A 265 16.49 -1.90 -0.26
C ARG A 265 16.47 -0.78 -1.30
N VAL A 266 15.42 0.00 -1.31
CA VAL A 266 15.28 1.17 -2.18
C VAL A 266 15.27 2.43 -1.32
N ASP A 267 16.42 3.06 -1.23
CA ASP A 267 16.66 4.30 -0.48
C ASP A 267 16.20 5.50 -1.33
N ASP A 268 15.29 6.30 -0.80
CA ASP A 268 14.75 7.49 -1.48
C ASP A 268 15.48 8.79 -1.10
N GLY A 269 16.59 8.69 -0.39
CA GLY A 269 17.48 9.81 -0.08
C GLY A 269 17.04 10.69 1.09
N ASP A 270 15.99 10.32 1.83
CA ASP A 270 15.50 11.10 2.98
C ASP A 270 16.34 10.90 4.25
N SER A 271 17.31 9.99 4.24
CA SER A 271 18.21 9.63 5.34
C SER A 271 17.53 8.86 6.49
N ASP A 272 16.34 8.31 6.29
CA ASP A 272 15.66 7.42 7.24
C ASP A 272 15.48 5.99 6.67
N PRO A 273 16.43 5.08 6.92
CA PRO A 273 16.35 3.72 6.41
C PRO A 273 15.16 2.91 7.02
N ASN A 274 14.51 3.45 8.06
CA ASN A 274 13.38 2.76 8.68
C ASN A 274 12.07 2.96 7.93
N ASN A 275 12.01 3.83 6.95
CA ASN A 275 10.86 4.02 6.09
C ASN A 275 11.09 3.56 4.65
N ASP A 276 12.30 3.13 4.30
CA ASP A 276 12.62 2.58 2.99
C ASP A 276 11.79 1.33 2.68
N ILE A 277 11.38 1.21 1.44
CA ILE A 277 10.66 0.04 0.96
C ILE A 277 11.67 -0.96 0.38
N HIS A 278 11.45 -2.22 0.69
CA HIS A 278 12.24 -3.31 0.15
C HIS A 278 11.50 -4.00 -1.01
N GLN A 279 12.18 -4.10 -2.15
CA GLN A 279 11.72 -4.88 -3.29
C GLN A 279 12.22 -6.32 -3.17
N TYR A 280 11.29 -7.27 -3.31
CA TYR A 280 11.57 -8.70 -3.36
C TYR A 280 11.17 -9.25 -4.73
N ILE A 281 12.15 -9.70 -5.50
CA ILE A 281 11.93 -10.46 -6.73
C ILE A 281 11.95 -11.93 -6.35
N ILE A 282 10.84 -12.66 -6.61
CA ILE A 282 10.66 -14.04 -6.16
C ILE A 282 10.20 -14.91 -7.34
N GLY A 283 10.81 -14.74 -8.51
CA GLY A 283 10.51 -15.48 -9.72
C GLY A 283 10.99 -16.94 -9.70
N THR A 284 10.66 -17.70 -8.67
CA THR A 284 11.38 -18.89 -8.25
C THR A 284 10.53 -20.17 -8.14
N ALA A 285 9.23 -20.12 -8.50
CA ALA A 285 8.32 -21.25 -8.34
C ALA A 285 8.43 -22.35 -9.41
N GLY A 286 9.35 -22.21 -10.39
CA GLY A 286 9.51 -23.25 -11.41
C GLY A 286 10.07 -22.81 -12.74
N ALA A 287 9.98 -21.54 -13.09
CA ALA A 287 10.61 -21.01 -14.30
C ALA A 287 12.13 -21.20 -14.23
N PRO A 288 12.79 -21.54 -15.33
CA PRO A 288 14.24 -21.75 -15.32
C PRO A 288 14.97 -20.52 -14.81
N PRO A 289 15.84 -20.64 -13.80
CA PRO A 289 16.54 -19.49 -13.25
C PRO A 289 17.39 -18.75 -14.28
N TYR A 290 17.38 -17.43 -14.21
CA TYR A 290 18.28 -16.57 -14.97
C TYR A 290 19.55 -16.29 -14.17
N THR A 291 20.60 -15.94 -14.88
CA THR A 291 21.84 -15.42 -14.30
C THR A 291 21.85 -13.89 -14.42
N TRP A 292 21.99 -13.22 -13.31
CA TRP A 292 22.09 -11.77 -13.25
C TRP A 292 22.97 -11.33 -12.07
N SER A 293 23.54 -10.14 -12.19
CA SER A 293 24.28 -9.50 -11.10
C SER A 293 24.13 -7.98 -11.18
N PRO A 294 24.17 -7.26 -10.07
CA PRO A 294 24.13 -5.80 -10.07
C PRO A 294 25.18 -5.15 -10.98
N PRO A 295 24.98 -3.87 -11.36
CA PRO A 295 24.05 -2.94 -10.75
C PRO A 295 22.62 -3.05 -11.27
N TYR A 296 21.64 -2.55 -10.49
CA TYR A 296 20.35 -2.15 -11.00
C TYR A 296 20.56 -0.97 -11.94
N ASP A 297 20.28 -1.15 -13.25
CA ASP A 297 20.66 -0.20 -14.30
C ASP A 297 19.48 0.53 -14.95
N GLY A 298 18.32 0.56 -14.25
CA GLY A 298 17.11 1.24 -14.69
C GLY A 298 17.12 2.75 -14.46
N ASN A 299 15.93 3.37 -14.59
CA ASN A 299 15.72 4.82 -14.45
C ASN A 299 15.47 5.21 -12.98
N ASN A 300 16.44 5.07 -12.13
CA ASN A 300 16.30 5.27 -10.67
C ASN A 300 17.05 6.48 -10.16
N SER A 301 17.01 7.62 -10.90
CA SER A 301 17.78 8.84 -10.58
C SER A 301 17.55 9.40 -9.17
N ASP A 302 16.33 9.22 -8.64
CA ASP A 302 15.93 9.74 -7.33
C ASP A 302 15.97 8.67 -6.23
N TYR A 303 16.42 7.44 -6.58
CA TYR A 303 16.50 6.32 -5.68
C TYR A 303 17.85 5.61 -5.77
N ILE A 304 18.28 5.05 -4.65
CA ILE A 304 19.45 4.18 -4.60
C ILE A 304 18.97 2.76 -4.31
N VAL A 305 19.13 1.87 -5.28
CA VAL A 305 18.76 0.47 -5.13
C VAL A 305 19.95 -0.34 -4.65
N GLU A 306 19.91 -0.79 -3.41
CA GLU A 306 20.96 -1.54 -2.75
C GLU A 306 20.58 -3.01 -2.64
N GLN A 307 21.27 -3.88 -3.38
CA GLN A 307 21.06 -5.32 -3.27
C GLN A 307 21.59 -5.82 -1.93
N TRP A 308 20.74 -6.61 -1.22
CA TRP A 308 21.11 -7.25 0.04
C TRP A 308 21.36 -8.74 -0.11
N HIS A 309 20.57 -9.42 -0.94
CA HIS A 309 20.76 -10.85 -1.20
C HIS A 309 20.29 -11.23 -2.61
N HIS A 310 20.95 -12.22 -3.20
CA HIS A 310 20.60 -12.76 -4.50
C HIS A 310 20.83 -14.28 -4.55
N ALA A 311 19.90 -15.01 -5.19
CA ALA A 311 20.03 -16.44 -5.39
C ALA A 311 19.34 -16.92 -6.67
N GLU A 312 20.06 -17.65 -7.52
CA GLU A 312 19.56 -18.29 -8.73
C GLU A 312 19.02 -19.69 -8.41
N ARG A 313 18.01 -19.76 -7.53
CA ARG A 313 17.43 -20.99 -6.98
C ARG A 313 15.92 -20.97 -7.05
N TYR A 314 15.31 -22.16 -7.12
CA TYR A 314 13.89 -22.32 -6.84
C TYR A 314 13.64 -22.14 -5.35
N GLY A 315 12.47 -21.61 -5.00
CA GLY A 315 12.13 -21.39 -3.60
C GLY A 315 10.93 -20.50 -3.39
N TYR A 316 10.82 -19.97 -2.19
CA TYR A 316 9.73 -19.09 -1.77
C TYR A 316 10.15 -18.22 -0.58
N VAL A 317 9.45 -17.12 -0.34
CA VAL A 317 9.60 -16.33 0.88
C VAL A 317 8.50 -16.72 1.86
N LEU A 318 8.88 -17.12 3.07
CA LEU A 318 8.00 -17.26 4.21
C LEU A 318 7.97 -15.93 4.96
N VAL A 319 6.78 -15.38 5.17
CA VAL A 319 6.56 -14.14 5.93
C VAL A 319 5.81 -14.49 7.20
N GLU A 320 6.38 -14.11 8.34
CA GLU A 320 5.79 -14.28 9.67
C GLU A 320 5.49 -12.91 10.26
N ILE A 321 4.28 -12.73 10.80
CA ILE A 321 3.84 -11.50 11.44
C ILE A 321 3.48 -11.82 12.88
N ASP A 322 4.16 -11.15 13.80
CA ASP A 322 3.92 -11.22 15.24
C ASP A 322 3.64 -9.79 15.76
N GLU A 323 2.37 -9.49 15.97
CA GLU A 323 1.89 -8.14 16.31
C GLU A 323 2.35 -7.09 15.28
N LEU A 324 3.38 -6.30 15.58
CA LEU A 324 3.97 -5.28 14.71
C LEU A 324 5.28 -5.72 14.06
N ASP A 325 5.81 -6.86 14.46
CA ASP A 325 7.04 -7.42 13.92
C ASP A 325 6.76 -8.26 12.67
N VAL A 326 7.61 -8.10 11.68
CA VAL A 326 7.57 -8.86 10.41
C VAL A 326 8.91 -9.51 10.20
N THR A 327 8.90 -10.80 9.95
CA THR A 327 10.10 -11.58 9.59
C THR A 327 9.88 -12.23 8.22
N LEU A 328 10.80 -11.99 7.30
CA LEU A 328 10.82 -12.59 5.98
C LEU A 328 12.00 -13.55 5.89
N THR A 329 11.72 -14.79 5.52
CA THR A 329 12.74 -15.84 5.36
C THR A 329 12.73 -16.34 3.93
N TRP A 330 13.83 -16.15 3.21
CA TRP A 330 14.04 -16.81 1.93
C TRP A 330 14.36 -18.29 2.19
N ILE A 331 13.57 -19.16 1.59
CA ILE A 331 13.72 -20.62 1.69
C ILE A 331 13.97 -21.14 0.28
N GLU A 332 15.19 -21.63 0.04
CA GLU A 332 15.63 -22.09 -1.25
C GLU A 332 15.69 -23.61 -1.40
N ARG A 333 15.46 -24.07 -2.60
CA ARG A 333 15.74 -25.45 -2.99
C ARG A 333 17.26 -25.66 -3.07
N ARG A 334 17.79 -26.61 -2.35
CA ARG A 334 19.24 -26.89 -2.25
C ARG A 334 19.95 -27.02 -3.61
N THR A 335 19.25 -27.47 -4.65
CA THR A 335 19.78 -27.65 -6.01
C THR A 335 18.69 -27.40 -7.06
N ASN A 336 19.09 -26.93 -8.24
CA ASN A 336 18.22 -26.80 -9.41
C ASN A 336 18.14 -28.12 -10.23
N ASP A 337 18.82 -29.19 -9.83
CA ASP A 337 18.69 -30.49 -10.50
C ASP A 337 17.33 -31.12 -10.16
N LEU A 338 16.45 -31.16 -11.15
CA LEU A 338 15.09 -31.70 -11.04
C LEU A 338 15.03 -33.23 -11.03
N ASN A 339 16.16 -33.91 -11.21
CA ASN A 339 16.23 -35.38 -11.11
C ASN A 339 16.38 -35.87 -9.66
N VAL A 340 16.57 -34.94 -8.73
CA VAL A 340 16.63 -35.26 -7.29
C VAL A 340 15.48 -34.59 -6.57
N PRO A 341 14.91 -35.19 -5.53
CA PRO A 341 13.85 -34.56 -4.73
C PRO A 341 14.30 -33.22 -4.16
N GLY A 342 13.40 -32.23 -4.19
CA GLY A 342 13.65 -30.92 -3.59
C GLY A 342 13.83 -31.04 -2.09
N ILE A 343 14.85 -30.36 -1.59
CA ILE A 343 15.06 -30.10 -0.16
C ILE A 343 15.13 -28.59 -0.05
N TYR A 344 14.26 -28.01 0.78
CA TYR A 344 14.10 -26.59 0.96
C TYR A 344 14.70 -26.18 2.31
N GLU A 345 15.57 -25.16 2.31
CA GLU A 345 16.32 -24.73 3.49
C GLU A 345 16.34 -23.19 3.57
N PRO A 346 16.22 -22.63 4.79
CA PRO A 346 16.37 -21.17 4.98
C PRO A 346 17.78 -20.71 4.58
N ASN A 347 17.87 -19.61 3.85
CA ASN A 347 19.12 -19.03 3.41
C ASN A 347 19.28 -17.56 3.85
N GLU A 348 18.24 -16.73 3.75
CA GLU A 348 18.27 -15.36 4.22
C GLU A 348 17.11 -15.09 5.17
N VAL A 349 17.36 -14.27 6.18
CA VAL A 349 16.32 -13.76 7.09
C VAL A 349 16.48 -12.25 7.23
N TRP A 350 15.39 -11.54 7.01
CA TRP A 350 15.28 -10.11 7.29
C TRP A 350 14.05 -9.82 8.15
N SER A 351 14.15 -8.84 9.04
CA SER A 351 13.02 -8.46 9.89
C SER A 351 12.97 -6.97 10.15
N TYR A 352 11.77 -6.47 10.38
CA TYR A 352 11.49 -5.09 10.75
C TYR A 352 10.27 -5.00 11.65
N THR A 353 10.17 -3.90 12.38
CA THR A 353 9.00 -3.59 13.22
C THR A 353 8.26 -2.40 12.62
N ILE A 354 6.94 -2.51 12.46
CA ILE A 354 6.10 -1.39 12.05
C ILE A 354 5.87 -0.46 13.25
N SER A 355 5.96 0.83 13.00
CA SER A 355 5.58 1.87 13.96
C SER A 355 4.35 2.62 13.44
N PRO A 356 3.12 2.16 13.78
CA PRO A 356 1.92 2.82 13.32
C PRO A 356 1.87 4.26 13.79
N LYS A 357 1.71 5.20 12.85
CA LYS A 357 1.61 6.64 13.11
C LYS A 357 0.22 7.16 12.74
N PRO A 358 -0.25 8.28 13.34
CA PRO A 358 -1.39 8.97 12.77
C PRO A 358 -1.06 9.41 11.34
N ILE A 359 -2.06 9.45 10.45
CA ILE A 359 -1.89 9.89 9.06
C ILE A 359 -2.81 11.08 8.82
N VAL A 360 -2.24 12.24 8.51
CA VAL A 360 -3.01 13.46 8.23
C VAL A 360 -3.90 13.24 7.00
N LEU A 361 -5.18 13.58 7.13
CA LEU A 361 -6.15 13.49 6.04
C LEU A 361 -6.60 14.86 5.54
N SER A 362 -6.70 15.84 6.47
CA SER A 362 -7.12 17.19 6.10
C SER A 362 -6.79 18.19 7.22
N PRO A 363 -6.24 19.38 6.88
CA PRO A 363 -5.82 19.78 5.54
C PRO A 363 -4.55 19.02 5.13
N ASN A 364 -4.54 18.51 3.89
CA ASN A 364 -3.44 17.67 3.38
C ASN A 364 -2.87 18.13 2.03
N GLY A 365 -3.32 19.30 1.55
CA GLY A 365 -2.83 19.98 0.35
C GLY A 365 -3.96 20.63 -0.44
N ASP A 366 -3.64 21.76 -1.05
CA ASP A 366 -4.53 22.51 -1.94
C ASP A 366 -5.80 23.11 -1.29
N GLU A 367 -6.06 22.89 0.03
CA GLU A 367 -7.19 23.54 0.72
C GLU A 367 -6.97 25.04 0.88
N ASN A 368 -8.08 25.79 0.86
CA ASN A 368 -8.07 27.22 1.10
C ASN A 368 -8.89 27.55 2.34
N LEU A 369 -8.23 27.83 3.43
CA LEU A 369 -8.85 28.18 4.71
C LEU A 369 -8.93 29.69 4.87
N THR A 370 -9.94 30.15 5.60
CA THR A 370 -10.09 31.57 5.96
C THR A 370 -9.67 31.78 7.39
N ALA A 371 -8.80 32.74 7.63
CA ALA A 371 -8.40 33.13 8.98
C ALA A 371 -9.63 33.54 9.82
N SER A 372 -9.61 33.25 11.11
CA SER A 372 -10.70 33.43 12.08
C SER A 372 -11.93 32.53 11.88
N ASP A 373 -12.01 31.74 10.83
CA ASP A 373 -13.05 30.72 10.67
C ASP A 373 -12.70 29.46 11.51
N THR A 374 -13.60 28.49 11.49
CA THR A 374 -13.40 27.18 12.10
C THR A 374 -13.11 26.15 11.03
N TYR A 375 -12.19 25.22 11.32
CA TYR A 375 -11.89 24.10 10.44
C TYR A 375 -11.75 22.79 11.24
N THR A 376 -12.17 21.69 10.65
CA THR A 376 -11.96 20.36 11.26
C THR A 376 -10.71 19.73 10.68
N ILE A 377 -9.64 19.67 11.48
CA ILE A 377 -8.46 18.87 11.16
C ILE A 377 -8.83 17.40 11.35
N THR A 378 -8.47 16.56 10.41
CA THR A 378 -8.72 15.10 10.49
C THR A 378 -7.47 14.31 10.20
N TRP A 379 -7.37 13.15 10.86
CA TRP A 379 -6.29 12.18 10.63
C TRP A 379 -6.81 10.76 10.79
N LYS A 380 -6.14 9.82 10.14
CA LYS A 380 -6.43 8.40 10.24
C LYS A 380 -5.71 7.80 11.45
N ILE A 381 -6.41 6.92 12.16
CA ILE A 381 -5.85 6.12 13.26
C ILE A 381 -5.56 4.73 12.71
N ILE A 382 -4.31 4.31 12.78
CA ILE A 382 -3.89 2.97 12.37
C ILE A 382 -4.10 1.99 13.53
N GLU A 383 -4.63 0.82 13.26
CA GLU A 383 -4.83 -0.25 14.25
C GLU A 383 -3.49 -0.64 14.88
N GLY A 384 -3.50 -0.94 16.18
CA GLY A 384 -2.28 -1.28 16.93
C GLY A 384 -1.42 -0.08 17.34
N THR A 385 -1.81 1.17 16.98
CA THR A 385 -1.09 2.35 17.48
C THR A 385 -1.17 2.43 19.00
N GLN A 386 -0.04 2.74 19.62
CA GLN A 386 0.03 3.03 21.06
C GLN A 386 -0.22 4.51 21.37
N THR A 387 -0.41 5.34 20.35
CA THR A 387 -0.68 6.76 20.46
C THR A 387 -2.06 7.01 21.08
N ASN A 388 -2.12 7.36 22.36
CA ASN A 388 -3.35 7.69 23.06
C ASN A 388 -3.70 9.17 22.97
N ASN A 389 -2.71 10.03 22.92
CA ASN A 389 -2.85 11.48 22.81
C ASN A 389 -1.91 12.01 21.73
N VAL A 390 -2.36 13.03 21.03
CA VAL A 390 -1.59 13.67 19.95
C VAL A 390 -1.31 15.13 20.29
N ILE A 391 -0.20 15.63 19.73
CA ILE A 391 0.08 17.05 19.58
C ILE A 391 -0.29 17.42 18.15
N ILE A 392 -1.08 18.49 18.00
CA ILE A 392 -1.46 19.07 16.73
C ILE A 392 -0.70 20.37 16.59
N GLU A 393 0.09 20.48 15.54
CA GLU A 393 0.92 21.66 15.25
C GLU A 393 0.64 22.16 13.84
N TYR A 394 0.77 23.46 13.61
CA TYR A 394 0.75 24.01 12.25
C TYR A 394 2.03 24.80 11.96
N SER A 395 2.43 24.82 10.72
CA SER A 395 3.50 25.64 10.17
C SER A 395 2.90 26.65 9.17
N PRO A 396 3.28 27.91 9.20
CA PRO A 396 2.90 28.91 8.18
C PRO A 396 3.94 29.06 7.06
N ASP A 397 5.07 28.32 7.08
CA ASP A 397 6.30 28.59 6.36
C ASP A 397 7.00 27.29 5.90
N ASP A 398 6.23 26.38 5.32
CA ASP A 398 6.70 25.09 4.76
C ASP A 398 7.55 24.28 5.74
N GLY A 399 7.10 24.20 7.01
CA GLY A 399 7.73 23.39 8.04
C GLY A 399 8.95 24.02 8.72
N GLN A 400 9.33 25.26 8.39
CA GLN A 400 10.49 25.93 9.00
C GLN A 400 10.21 26.28 10.47
N THR A 401 9.00 26.71 10.80
CA THR A 401 8.55 26.93 12.17
C THR A 401 7.23 26.23 12.46
N TRP A 402 7.08 25.73 13.69
CA TRP A 402 5.90 25.02 14.14
C TRP A 402 5.27 25.66 15.36
N GLN A 403 3.95 25.78 15.34
CA GLN A 403 3.15 26.32 16.43
C GLN A 403 2.14 25.28 16.91
N GLU A 404 2.15 24.98 18.22
CA GLU A 404 1.20 24.05 18.81
C GLU A 404 -0.23 24.63 18.77
N ILE A 405 -1.13 23.92 18.12
CA ILE A 405 -2.57 24.23 18.11
C ILE A 405 -3.20 23.64 19.39
N ALA A 406 -2.96 22.35 19.65
CA ALA A 406 -3.57 21.64 20.74
C ALA A 406 -2.83 20.36 21.12
N ARG A 407 -3.16 19.85 22.31
CA ARG A 407 -2.97 18.46 22.72
C ARG A 407 -4.34 17.84 22.90
N SER A 408 -4.60 16.72 22.25
CA SER A 408 -5.91 16.09 22.18
C SER A 408 -5.81 14.58 22.36
N PRO A 409 -6.84 13.90 22.88
CA PRO A 409 -6.96 12.47 22.69
C PRO A 409 -6.90 12.12 21.19
N ASN A 410 -6.34 10.95 20.87
CA ASN A 410 -6.23 10.48 19.48
C ASN A 410 -7.59 9.98 18.98
N THR A 411 -8.47 10.92 18.63
CA THR A 411 -9.86 10.65 18.19
C THR A 411 -10.03 10.66 16.68
N GLY A 412 -8.98 11.01 15.92
CA GLY A 412 -9.02 11.13 14.47
C GLY A 412 -9.51 12.49 13.96
N TRP A 413 -9.84 13.41 14.85
CA TRP A 413 -10.28 14.76 14.47
C TRP A 413 -10.10 15.80 15.58
N TYR A 414 -9.98 17.06 15.18
CA TYR A 414 -9.91 18.21 16.07
C TYR A 414 -10.55 19.45 15.43
N GLU A 415 -11.36 20.19 16.19
CA GLU A 415 -11.92 21.47 15.73
C GLU A 415 -10.92 22.60 15.97
N TRP A 416 -10.31 23.09 14.90
CA TRP A 416 -9.39 24.22 14.92
C TRP A 416 -10.18 25.54 14.91
N ASN A 417 -10.32 26.19 16.04
CA ASN A 417 -11.12 27.38 16.20
C ASN A 417 -10.51 28.36 17.24
N PRO A 418 -10.15 29.58 16.85
CA PRO A 418 -10.14 30.09 15.49
C PRO A 418 -8.87 29.68 14.72
N ILE A 419 -8.97 29.64 13.39
CA ILE A 419 -7.79 29.59 12.51
C ILE A 419 -6.98 30.88 12.71
N PRO A 420 -5.64 30.83 12.84
CA PRO A 420 -4.82 32.00 13.11
C PRO A 420 -4.88 33.06 12.01
N LEU A 421 -4.62 34.31 12.37
CA LEU A 421 -4.53 35.43 11.45
C LEU A 421 -3.23 35.34 10.64
N THR A 422 -3.19 34.38 9.76
CA THR A 422 -2.07 34.10 8.83
C THR A 422 -2.50 34.40 7.40
N ASN A 423 -1.58 34.80 6.55
CA ASN A 423 -1.78 34.95 5.12
C ASN A 423 -0.59 34.26 4.43
N SER A 424 -0.72 32.98 4.18
CA SER A 424 0.34 32.12 3.62
C SER A 424 -0.27 31.01 2.78
N ASP A 425 0.42 30.63 1.72
CA ASP A 425 0.15 29.49 0.86
C ASP A 425 1.15 28.32 1.10
N GLU A 426 1.94 28.43 2.18
CA GLU A 426 2.94 27.44 2.61
C GLU A 426 2.58 26.80 3.96
N CYS A 427 1.26 26.65 4.25
CA CYS A 427 0.82 26.13 5.52
C CYS A 427 0.82 24.60 5.53
N LEU A 428 1.26 24.02 6.64
CA LEU A 428 1.24 22.56 6.90
C LEU A 428 0.60 22.25 8.27
N ILE A 429 0.00 21.09 8.39
CA ILE A 429 -0.37 20.48 9.68
C ILE A 429 0.55 19.31 9.98
N ARG A 430 0.91 19.14 11.26
CA ARG A 430 1.58 17.94 11.76
C ARG A 430 0.81 17.36 12.95
N ILE A 431 0.60 16.06 12.93
CA ILE A 431 0.03 15.28 14.03
C ILE A 431 1.13 14.38 14.58
N SER A 432 1.48 14.53 15.84
CA SER A 432 2.53 13.75 16.50
C SER A 432 1.99 13.02 17.72
N ASP A 433 2.54 11.86 18.04
CA ASP A 433 2.34 11.24 19.36
C ASP A 433 2.83 12.18 20.48
N LEU A 434 2.05 12.31 21.54
CA LEU A 434 2.38 13.20 22.65
C LEU A 434 3.65 12.75 23.40
N ASP A 435 3.87 11.44 23.51
CA ASP A 435 4.96 10.85 24.28
C ASP A 435 6.20 10.59 23.41
N ASN A 436 6.00 10.41 22.09
CA ASN A 436 7.07 10.19 21.12
C ASN A 436 6.85 10.99 19.82
N LYS A 437 7.36 12.21 19.78
CA LYS A 437 7.21 13.11 18.60
C LYS A 437 7.83 12.58 17.30
N LEU A 438 8.64 11.53 17.33
CA LEU A 438 9.15 10.89 16.12
C LEU A 438 8.05 10.08 15.40
N VAL A 439 7.02 9.66 16.14
CA VAL A 439 5.81 9.05 15.58
C VAL A 439 4.88 10.17 15.17
N SER A 440 5.04 10.66 13.95
CA SER A 440 4.28 11.80 13.43
C SER A 440 4.04 11.69 11.94
N ASP A 441 3.06 12.47 11.50
CA ASP A 441 2.78 12.68 10.09
C ASP A 441 2.48 14.15 9.82
N THR A 442 2.79 14.61 8.61
CA THR A 442 2.63 16.00 8.18
C THR A 442 1.83 16.03 6.88
N SER A 443 1.09 17.10 6.62
CA SER A 443 0.39 17.30 5.35
C SER A 443 1.31 17.01 4.16
N ASP A 444 0.83 16.23 3.18
CA ASP A 444 1.60 15.82 1.99
C ASP A 444 1.97 17.02 1.10
N LYS A 445 1.13 18.07 1.15
CA LYS A 445 1.33 19.32 0.42
C LYS A 445 0.88 20.51 1.27
N ALA A 446 1.40 21.67 0.93
CA ALA A 446 0.97 22.90 1.56
C ALA A 446 -0.48 23.26 1.21
N PHE A 447 -1.18 23.83 2.19
CA PHE A 447 -2.49 24.46 2.04
C PHE A 447 -2.41 25.96 2.29
N THR A 448 -3.44 26.70 1.91
CA THR A 448 -3.47 28.15 2.05
C THR A 448 -4.32 28.56 3.26
N ILE A 449 -3.81 29.50 4.08
CA ILE A 449 -4.64 30.30 4.98
C ILE A 449 -4.65 31.73 4.45
N SER A 450 -5.85 32.25 4.19
CA SER A 450 -6.05 33.63 3.69
C SER A 450 -6.87 34.45 4.68
N GLN A 451 -6.50 35.69 4.87
CA GLN A 451 -7.34 36.63 5.62
C GLN A 451 -8.58 37.04 4.85
N CYS A 452 -8.60 36.81 3.55
CA CYS A 452 -9.65 37.25 2.65
C CYS A 452 -10.59 36.11 2.30
N ARG A 453 -11.91 36.26 2.53
CA ARG A 453 -12.94 35.26 2.16
C ARG A 453 -13.02 35.00 0.65
N THR A 454 -12.57 35.96 -0.16
CA THR A 454 -12.53 35.85 -1.62
C THR A 454 -11.23 36.42 -2.12
N LYS A 455 -10.45 35.61 -2.82
CA LYS A 455 -9.19 36.03 -3.43
C LYS A 455 -9.50 36.87 -4.68
N LEU A 456 -9.27 38.19 -4.58
CA LEU A 456 -9.36 39.09 -5.72
C LEU A 456 -8.04 39.10 -6.48
N LYS A 457 -8.09 38.95 -7.81
CA LYS A 457 -6.86 38.91 -8.63
C LYS A 457 -6.02 40.18 -8.60
N ALA A 458 -6.68 41.32 -8.32
CA ALA A 458 -6.06 42.62 -8.27
C ALA A 458 -5.63 43.05 -6.86
N ASP A 459 -5.90 42.24 -5.82
CA ASP A 459 -5.42 42.40 -4.47
C ASP A 459 -4.01 41.81 -4.40
N LEU A 460 -3.01 42.62 -4.74
CA LEU A 460 -1.62 42.20 -4.89
C LEU A 460 -0.87 42.16 -3.57
N ASN A 461 -1.26 42.98 -2.58
CA ASN A 461 -0.71 42.98 -1.22
C ASN A 461 -1.44 42.01 -0.28
N ARG A 462 -2.56 41.41 -0.75
CA ARG A 462 -3.38 40.44 -0.04
C ARG A 462 -3.97 40.96 1.29
N ASP A 463 -4.38 42.26 1.31
CA ASP A 463 -5.01 42.90 2.45
C ASP A 463 -6.55 42.87 2.42
N CYS A 464 -7.13 42.18 1.45
CA CYS A 464 -8.56 42.04 1.15
C CYS A 464 -9.24 43.24 0.52
N TYR A 465 -8.50 44.22 0.16
CA TYR A 465 -8.98 45.41 -0.58
C TYR A 465 -8.23 45.47 -1.91
N VAL A 466 -8.89 45.94 -2.93
CA VAL A 466 -8.26 46.33 -4.19
C VAL A 466 -8.23 47.85 -4.17
N ASP A 467 -7.10 48.43 -3.84
CA ASP A 467 -6.94 49.86 -3.68
C ASP A 467 -5.63 50.41 -4.30
N PHE A 468 -5.21 51.59 -3.86
CA PHE A 468 -4.03 52.26 -4.42
C PHE A 468 -2.71 51.57 -4.02
N LEU A 469 -2.69 50.78 -2.94
CA LEU A 469 -1.51 50.02 -2.54
C LEU A 469 -1.20 48.90 -3.51
N ASP A 470 -2.23 48.23 -4.04
CA ASP A 470 -2.09 47.21 -5.10
C ASP A 470 -1.59 47.84 -6.39
N PHE A 471 -2.11 49.02 -6.72
CA PHE A 471 -1.65 49.77 -7.90
C PHE A 471 -0.19 50.17 -7.77
N ILE A 472 0.31 50.50 -6.58
CA ILE A 472 1.75 50.79 -6.34
C ILE A 472 2.59 49.56 -6.66
N ILE A 473 2.20 48.36 -6.19
CA ILE A 473 2.92 47.09 -6.48
C ILE A 473 2.91 46.84 -7.99
N LEU A 474 1.76 46.98 -8.65
CA LEU A 474 1.65 46.82 -10.09
C LEU A 474 2.51 47.85 -10.84
N ALA A 475 2.53 49.08 -10.35
CA ALA A 475 3.29 50.17 -10.98
C ALA A 475 4.81 49.98 -10.84
N ASP A 476 5.27 49.39 -9.75
CA ASP A 476 6.67 49.05 -9.50
C ASP A 476 7.20 48.01 -10.48
N ASP A 477 6.33 47.05 -10.89
CA ASP A 477 6.65 46.03 -11.89
C ASP A 477 6.22 46.40 -13.32
N TRP A 478 5.62 47.58 -13.49
CA TRP A 478 5.15 48.04 -14.79
C TRP A 478 6.28 48.19 -15.80
N LEU A 479 6.15 47.51 -16.92
CA LEU A 479 7.14 47.43 -17.99
C LEU A 479 8.40 46.59 -17.66
N LYS A 480 8.50 45.92 -16.49
CA LYS A 480 9.53 44.91 -16.26
C LYS A 480 9.21 43.66 -17.09
N CYS A 481 10.22 43.06 -17.62
CA CYS A 481 10.12 41.82 -18.40
C CYS A 481 11.13 40.77 -17.88
N THR A 482 10.61 39.59 -17.60
CA THR A 482 11.43 38.45 -17.14
C THR A 482 11.42 37.26 -18.11
N ASN A 483 10.95 37.48 -19.36
CA ASN A 483 10.89 36.44 -20.38
C ASN A 483 12.31 36.11 -20.92
N PRO A 484 12.92 34.97 -20.59
CA PRO A 484 14.29 34.62 -21.00
C PRO A 484 14.41 34.37 -22.51
N PHE A 485 13.29 34.25 -23.21
CA PHE A 485 13.26 34.04 -24.68
C PHE A 485 13.01 35.33 -25.49
N ASP A 486 12.78 36.46 -24.81
CA ASP A 486 12.59 37.77 -25.48
C ASP A 486 13.87 38.61 -25.38
N PRO A 487 14.60 38.81 -26.47
CA PRO A 487 15.85 39.56 -26.43
C PRO A 487 15.65 41.09 -26.13
N SER A 488 14.43 41.56 -26.08
CA SER A 488 14.10 42.93 -25.66
C SER A 488 13.84 43.08 -24.16
N CYS A 489 13.74 41.95 -23.42
CA CYS A 489 13.75 41.93 -21.97
C CYS A 489 15.17 42.12 -21.46
N ASN A 490 15.61 43.38 -21.36
CA ASN A 490 16.84 43.70 -20.63
C ASN A 490 16.48 44.01 -19.20
N GLU A 491 17.19 43.37 -18.27
CA GLU A 491 17.14 43.61 -16.82
C GLU A 491 17.30 45.09 -16.45
#